data_ca56ffa9fd7a46e58b0ae13f8f9a8a66
#
_entry.id   ca56ffa9fd7a46e58b0ae13f8f9a8a66
#
_cell.length_a   1.000
_cell.length_b   1.000
_cell.length_c   1.000
_cell.angle_alpha   90.00
_cell.angle_beta   90.00
_cell.angle_gamma   90.00
#
_symmetry.space_group_name_H-M   'P 1'
#
loop_
_entity.id
_entity.type
_entity.pdbx_description
1 polymer ?
#
loop_
_entity_poly.entity_id
_entity_poly.type
_entity_poly.pdbx_seq_one_letter_code
_entity_poly.pdbx_strand_id
1 'polypeptide(L)'
;MSQQTPQNYANHTRFDPPFHFFLLPVFALGLILSLIHFFYHLRESDMRDNFHSFLLIVLAVAMLTLTFKVRLYALKVQDRIIRLEERLRLTQLLSEPLRSRIPELTEGQLCGLRFASDAEVPKLVERALNEKLNRKDIKQSIQNWRPDYWRV
;
A
#
# COMPACT_ATOMS: atom_id res chain seq x y z
N MET A 1 -5.20 -22.87 15.15
CA MET A 1 -5.07 -21.39 15.06
C MET A 1 -3.61 -21.09 14.96
N SER A 2 -3.13 -20.60 13.80
CA SER A 2 -1.74 -20.19 13.65
C SER A 2 -1.47 -18.99 14.57
N GLN A 3 -0.52 -19.09 15.48
CA GLN A 3 -0.08 -17.96 16.30
C GLN A 3 0.50 -16.90 15.35
N GLN A 4 -0.25 -15.82 15.17
CA GLN A 4 0.24 -14.68 14.39
C GLN A 4 1.30 -13.98 15.21
N THR A 5 2.48 -13.79 14.62
CA THR A 5 3.58 -13.05 15.26
C THR A 5 3.14 -11.61 15.59
N PRO A 6 3.43 -11.10 16.81
CA PRO A 6 3.11 -9.72 17.16
C PRO A 6 3.69 -8.73 16.14
N GLN A 7 2.87 -7.79 15.67
CA GLN A 7 3.34 -6.75 14.76
C GLN A 7 4.16 -5.70 15.51
N ASN A 8 5.18 -5.19 14.81
CA ASN A 8 6.01 -4.08 15.26
C ASN A 8 6.51 -3.26 14.06
N TYR A 9 7.32 -2.25 14.30
CA TYR A 9 7.84 -1.39 13.23
C TYR A 9 8.62 -2.17 12.17
N ALA A 10 9.37 -3.21 12.52
CA ALA A 10 10.20 -3.97 11.59
C ALA A 10 9.39 -4.93 10.69
N ASN A 11 8.28 -5.50 11.20
CA ASN A 11 7.53 -6.56 10.52
C ASN A 11 6.12 -6.14 10.07
N HIS A 12 5.76 -4.84 10.18
CA HIS A 12 4.42 -4.39 9.82
C HIS A 12 4.16 -4.30 8.32
N THR A 13 5.19 -4.40 7.48
CA THR A 13 5.02 -4.36 6.01
C THR A 13 4.43 -5.68 5.53
N ARG A 14 3.36 -5.60 4.73
CA ARG A 14 2.73 -6.77 4.14
C ARG A 14 3.06 -6.87 2.66
N PHE A 15 3.50 -8.04 2.26
CA PHE A 15 3.65 -8.43 0.86
C PHE A 15 2.43 -9.27 0.44
N ASP A 16 1.96 -9.01 -0.75
CA ASP A 16 0.96 -9.83 -1.43
C ASP A 16 1.71 -10.80 -2.36
N PRO A 17 1.83 -12.10 -2.01
CA PRO A 17 2.64 -13.03 -2.77
C PRO A 17 2.20 -13.20 -4.23
N PRO A 18 0.90 -13.34 -4.55
CA PRO A 18 0.46 -13.42 -5.94
C PRO A 18 0.86 -12.20 -6.78
N PHE A 19 0.75 -11.00 -6.21
CA PHE A 19 1.13 -9.77 -6.91
C PHE A 19 2.64 -9.63 -7.09
N HIS A 20 3.42 -9.76 -6.00
CA HIS A 20 4.86 -9.45 -6.02
C HIS A 20 5.71 -10.56 -6.62
N PHE A 21 5.34 -11.84 -6.41
CA PHE A 21 6.17 -12.97 -6.79
C PHE A 21 5.66 -13.75 -8.00
N PHE A 22 4.44 -13.45 -8.48
CA PHE A 22 3.91 -14.10 -9.67
C PHE A 22 3.52 -13.08 -10.75
N LEU A 23 2.51 -12.25 -10.52
CA LEU A 23 1.98 -11.36 -11.57
C LEU A 23 3.03 -10.37 -12.09
N LEU A 24 3.71 -9.68 -11.18
CA LEU A 24 4.70 -8.67 -11.56
C LEU A 24 5.90 -9.27 -12.32
N PRO A 25 6.57 -10.34 -11.85
CA PRO A 25 7.67 -10.98 -12.57
C PRO A 25 7.23 -11.57 -13.91
N VAL A 26 6.07 -12.23 -13.97
CA VAL A 26 5.57 -12.87 -15.22
C VAL A 26 5.31 -11.83 -16.29
N PHE A 27 4.60 -10.74 -15.98
CA PHE A 27 4.31 -9.71 -16.98
C PHE A 27 5.54 -8.86 -17.32
N ALA A 28 6.45 -8.63 -16.38
CA ALA A 28 7.71 -7.95 -16.65
C ALA A 28 8.60 -8.79 -17.58
N LEU A 29 8.73 -10.10 -17.32
CA LEU A 29 9.44 -11.02 -18.20
C LEU A 29 8.79 -11.12 -19.58
N GLY A 30 7.45 -11.21 -19.64
CA GLY A 30 6.69 -11.20 -20.86
C GLY A 30 6.96 -9.96 -21.72
N LEU A 31 7.05 -8.78 -21.11
CA LEU A 31 7.42 -7.56 -21.82
C LEU A 31 8.85 -7.62 -22.38
N ILE A 32 9.81 -8.08 -21.56
CA ILE A 32 11.21 -8.20 -21.99
C ILE A 32 11.32 -9.15 -23.19
N LEU A 33 10.68 -10.33 -23.10
CA LEU A 33 10.70 -11.32 -24.18
C LEU A 33 10.00 -10.79 -25.45
N SER A 34 8.90 -10.06 -25.31
CA SER A 34 8.21 -9.43 -26.44
C SER A 34 9.08 -8.38 -27.13
N LEU A 35 9.84 -7.60 -26.37
CA LEU A 35 10.79 -6.62 -26.93
C LEU A 35 11.94 -7.33 -27.67
N ILE A 36 12.53 -8.37 -27.07
CA ILE A 36 13.59 -9.17 -27.71
C ILE A 36 13.08 -9.77 -29.02
N HIS A 37 11.88 -10.36 -28.99
CA HIS A 37 11.26 -10.96 -30.18
C HIS A 37 10.99 -9.90 -31.26
N PHE A 38 10.48 -8.73 -30.90
CA PHE A 38 10.26 -7.62 -31.83
C PHE A 38 11.56 -7.17 -32.52
N PHE A 39 12.62 -6.93 -31.74
CA PHE A 39 13.92 -6.50 -32.33
C PHE A 39 14.60 -7.58 -33.16
N TYR A 40 14.39 -8.85 -32.81
CA TYR A 40 14.89 -9.96 -33.62
C TYR A 40 14.24 -10.00 -35.00
N HIS A 41 12.90 -9.96 -35.08
CA HIS A 41 12.15 -10.02 -36.33
C HIS A 41 12.21 -8.73 -37.16
N LEU A 42 12.50 -7.58 -36.51
CA LEU A 42 12.65 -6.32 -37.24
C LEU A 42 13.75 -6.38 -38.33
N ARG A 43 14.72 -7.29 -38.17
CA ARG A 43 15.81 -7.51 -39.13
C ARG A 43 15.38 -8.40 -40.32
N GLU A 44 14.38 -9.23 -40.13
CA GLU A 44 13.96 -10.22 -41.12
C GLU A 44 12.93 -9.71 -42.15
N SER A 45 12.44 -8.47 -41.97
CA SER A 45 11.55 -7.74 -42.89
C SER A 45 10.18 -8.40 -43.15
N ASP A 46 9.73 -9.36 -42.34
CA ASP A 46 8.36 -9.88 -42.45
C ASP A 46 7.39 -8.96 -41.70
N MET A 47 6.53 -8.30 -42.47
CA MET A 47 5.53 -7.35 -41.96
C MET A 47 4.55 -8.03 -40.97
N ARG A 48 4.23 -9.29 -41.19
CA ARG A 48 3.28 -10.05 -40.37
C ARG A 48 3.85 -10.34 -38.98
N ASP A 49 5.10 -10.78 -38.90
CA ASP A 49 5.76 -11.12 -37.66
C ASP A 49 6.07 -9.85 -36.82
N ASN A 50 6.43 -8.78 -37.51
CA ASN A 50 6.59 -7.47 -36.87
C ASN A 50 5.29 -6.97 -36.25
N PHE A 51 4.15 -7.13 -36.93
CA PHE A 51 2.84 -6.74 -36.39
C PHE A 51 2.43 -7.59 -35.20
N HIS A 52 2.62 -8.91 -35.21
CA HIS A 52 2.36 -9.77 -34.08
C HIS A 52 3.24 -9.43 -32.90
N SER A 53 4.53 -9.20 -33.09
CA SER A 53 5.47 -8.80 -32.07
C SER A 53 5.08 -7.47 -31.43
N PHE A 54 4.64 -6.51 -32.21
CA PHE A 54 4.14 -5.23 -31.70
C PHE A 54 2.88 -5.41 -30.83
N LEU A 55 1.92 -6.24 -31.27
CA LEU A 55 0.73 -6.54 -30.47
C LEU A 55 1.07 -7.19 -29.13
N LEU A 56 2.07 -8.08 -29.10
CA LEU A 56 2.54 -8.69 -27.85
C LEU A 56 3.10 -7.66 -26.88
N ILE A 57 3.85 -6.68 -27.37
CA ILE A 57 4.37 -5.56 -26.54
C ILE A 57 3.21 -4.75 -25.96
N VAL A 58 2.24 -4.37 -26.81
CA VAL A 58 1.06 -3.61 -26.38
C VAL A 58 0.29 -4.37 -25.31
N LEU A 59 0.08 -5.68 -25.50
CA LEU A 59 -0.59 -6.54 -24.54
C LEU A 59 0.19 -6.63 -23.22
N ALA A 60 1.49 -6.82 -23.27
CA ALA A 60 2.34 -6.91 -22.08
C ALA A 60 2.32 -5.60 -21.27
N VAL A 61 2.41 -4.44 -21.93
CA VAL A 61 2.29 -3.12 -21.29
C VAL A 61 0.91 -2.93 -20.68
N ALA A 62 -0.16 -3.33 -21.39
CA ALA A 62 -1.52 -3.26 -20.87
C ALA A 62 -1.71 -4.13 -19.63
N MET A 63 -1.17 -5.36 -19.63
CA MET A 63 -1.25 -6.27 -18.49
C MET A 63 -0.47 -5.75 -17.27
N LEU A 64 0.73 -5.22 -17.47
CA LEU A 64 1.48 -4.56 -16.38
C LEU A 64 0.72 -3.36 -15.82
N THR A 65 0.19 -2.50 -16.69
CA THR A 65 -0.59 -1.34 -16.28
C THR A 65 -1.82 -1.75 -15.48
N LEU A 66 -2.55 -2.77 -15.95
CA LEU A 66 -3.72 -3.31 -15.26
C LEU A 66 -3.36 -3.86 -13.88
N THR A 67 -2.28 -4.64 -13.80
CA THR A 67 -1.77 -5.22 -12.55
C THR A 67 -1.49 -4.14 -11.51
N PHE A 68 -0.79 -3.07 -11.88
CA PHE A 68 -0.54 -1.94 -10.98
C PHE A 68 -1.81 -1.18 -10.62
N LYS A 69 -2.71 -0.92 -11.58
CA LYS A 69 -3.96 -0.19 -11.31
C LYS A 69 -4.87 -0.94 -10.34
N VAL A 70 -5.05 -2.25 -10.51
CA VAL A 70 -5.86 -3.07 -9.59
C VAL A 70 -5.30 -2.97 -8.17
N ARG A 71 -3.98 -3.12 -8.02
CA ARG A 71 -3.31 -2.99 -6.72
C ARG A 71 -3.48 -1.61 -6.10
N LEU A 72 -3.23 -0.56 -6.89
CA LEU A 72 -3.34 0.83 -6.41
C LEU A 72 -4.78 1.19 -6.01
N TYR A 73 -5.79 0.70 -6.73
CA TYR A 73 -7.18 0.96 -6.37
C TYR A 73 -7.58 0.27 -5.07
N ALA A 74 -7.17 -0.99 -4.87
CA ALA A 74 -7.38 -1.69 -3.62
C ALA A 74 -6.74 -0.94 -2.44
N LEU A 75 -5.48 -0.49 -2.58
CA LEU A 75 -4.78 0.29 -1.55
C LEU A 75 -5.44 1.65 -1.27
N LYS A 76 -5.93 2.34 -2.31
CA LYS A 76 -6.66 3.62 -2.12
C LYS A 76 -7.96 3.44 -1.34
N VAL A 77 -8.73 2.38 -1.65
CA VAL A 77 -9.97 2.08 -0.92
C VAL A 77 -9.63 1.69 0.53
N GLN A 78 -8.64 0.83 0.72
CA GLN A 78 -8.13 0.46 2.06
C GLN A 78 -7.75 1.69 2.89
N ASP A 79 -6.98 2.64 2.33
CA ASP A 79 -6.58 3.85 3.06
C ASP A 79 -7.78 4.74 3.42
N ARG A 80 -8.84 4.78 2.60
CA ARG A 80 -10.09 5.50 2.93
C ARG A 80 -10.83 4.86 4.09
N ILE A 81 -10.94 3.53 4.09
CA ILE A 81 -11.59 2.78 5.17
C ILE A 81 -10.82 2.97 6.48
N ILE A 82 -9.51 2.79 6.46
CA ILE A 82 -8.65 2.99 7.64
C ILE A 82 -8.84 4.38 8.25
N ARG A 83 -8.91 5.42 7.43
CA ARG A 83 -9.13 6.80 7.92
C ARG A 83 -10.50 6.96 8.57
N LEU A 84 -11.54 6.34 8.02
CA LEU A 84 -12.87 6.38 8.60
C LEU A 84 -12.90 5.63 9.94
N GLU A 85 -12.38 4.42 9.98
CA GLU A 85 -12.28 3.59 11.18
C GLU A 85 -11.50 4.32 12.29
N GLU A 86 -10.35 4.92 11.95
CA GLU A 86 -9.55 5.64 12.94
C GLU A 86 -10.24 6.90 13.45
N ARG A 87 -10.92 7.66 12.60
CA ARG A 87 -11.72 8.81 13.08
C ARG A 87 -12.81 8.37 14.05
N LEU A 88 -13.54 7.30 13.73
CA LEU A 88 -14.56 6.75 14.63
C LEU A 88 -13.95 6.29 15.95
N ARG A 89 -12.83 5.59 15.91
CA ARG A 89 -12.11 5.14 17.11
C ARG A 89 -11.63 6.32 17.97
N LEU A 90 -11.02 7.32 17.35
CA LEU A 90 -10.53 8.50 18.06
C LEU A 90 -11.67 9.30 18.70
N THR A 91 -12.86 9.40 18.09
CA THR A 91 -14.02 10.05 18.72
C THR A 91 -14.50 9.35 19.98
N GLN A 92 -14.25 8.04 20.11
CA GLN A 92 -14.59 7.26 21.30
C GLN A 92 -13.52 7.34 22.39
N LEU A 93 -12.23 7.41 22.00
CA LEU A 93 -11.11 7.34 22.92
C LEU A 93 -10.67 8.71 23.45
N LEU A 94 -10.85 9.78 22.67
CA LEU A 94 -10.36 11.10 23.02
C LEU A 94 -11.42 11.90 23.79
N SER A 95 -10.97 12.59 24.82
CA SER A 95 -11.74 13.63 25.52
C SER A 95 -11.47 15.01 24.91
N GLU A 96 -12.32 16.01 25.25
CA GLU A 96 -12.04 17.40 24.93
C GLU A 96 -10.79 17.90 25.70
N PRO A 97 -9.95 18.77 25.08
CA PRO A 97 -10.13 19.40 23.78
C PRO A 97 -9.58 18.60 22.59
N LEU A 98 -8.94 17.44 22.77
CA LEU A 98 -8.31 16.68 21.69
C LEU A 98 -9.32 16.14 20.69
N ARG A 99 -10.53 15.78 21.14
CA ARG A 99 -11.59 15.28 20.28
C ARG A 99 -11.98 16.29 19.19
N SER A 100 -12.11 17.56 19.55
CA SER A 100 -12.44 18.63 18.60
C SER A 100 -11.34 18.88 17.56
N ARG A 101 -10.11 18.43 17.85
CA ARG A 101 -8.95 18.57 16.97
C ARG A 101 -8.73 17.39 16.02
N ILE A 102 -9.56 16.33 16.06
CA ILE A 102 -9.45 15.18 15.14
C ILE A 102 -9.42 15.61 13.66
N PRO A 103 -10.20 16.62 13.19
CA PRO A 103 -10.14 17.08 11.81
C PRO A 103 -8.79 17.66 11.36
N GLU A 104 -7.94 18.09 12.29
CA GLU A 104 -6.60 18.61 12.00
C GLU A 104 -5.60 17.49 11.62
N LEU A 105 -5.90 16.23 11.98
CA LEU A 105 -5.03 15.10 11.65
C LEU A 105 -4.99 14.84 10.15
N THR A 106 -3.79 14.77 9.62
CA THR A 106 -3.55 14.40 8.22
C THR A 106 -3.87 12.93 7.96
N GLU A 107 -4.09 12.58 6.69
CA GLU A 107 -4.33 11.20 6.26
C GLU A 107 -3.18 10.26 6.69
N GLY A 108 -1.95 10.72 6.55
CA GLY A 108 -0.76 9.97 6.97
C GLY A 108 -0.72 9.71 8.47
N GLN A 109 -1.10 10.71 9.28
CA GLN A 109 -1.16 10.59 10.73
C GLN A 109 -2.21 9.56 11.15
N LEU A 110 -3.43 9.63 10.61
CA LEU A 110 -4.48 8.64 10.88
C LEU A 110 -4.01 7.21 10.52
N CYS A 111 -3.40 7.05 9.34
CA CYS A 111 -2.84 5.76 8.94
C CYS A 111 -1.67 5.28 9.83
N GLY A 112 -0.96 6.18 10.49
CA GLY A 112 0.08 5.84 11.45
C GLY A 112 -0.48 5.42 12.81
N LEU A 113 -1.44 6.20 13.32
CA LEU A 113 -2.06 6.04 14.64
C LEU A 113 -2.82 4.71 14.82
N ARG A 114 -3.32 4.11 13.72
CA ARG A 114 -4.06 2.84 13.78
C ARG A 114 -3.31 1.70 14.45
N PHE A 115 -1.98 1.75 14.46
CA PHE A 115 -1.13 0.74 15.07
C PHE A 115 -0.86 0.97 16.57
N ALA A 116 -1.23 2.12 17.10
CA ALA A 116 -1.06 2.41 18.51
C ALA A 116 -2.18 1.74 19.34
N SER A 117 -1.85 1.28 20.54
CA SER A 117 -2.83 0.76 21.50
C SER A 117 -3.77 1.87 21.96
N ASP A 118 -4.98 1.52 22.43
CA ASP A 118 -5.98 2.49 22.88
C ASP A 118 -5.48 3.36 24.04
N ALA A 119 -4.67 2.78 24.93
CA ALA A 119 -4.07 3.50 26.06
C ALA A 119 -3.02 4.54 25.63
N GLU A 120 -2.34 4.32 24.51
CA GLU A 120 -1.24 5.17 24.02
C GLU A 120 -1.73 6.28 23.09
N VAL A 121 -2.85 6.04 22.41
CA VAL A 121 -3.40 6.93 21.39
C VAL A 121 -3.57 8.38 21.84
N PRO A 122 -4.13 8.71 23.02
CA PRO A 122 -4.34 10.11 23.38
C PRO A 122 -3.05 10.93 23.41
N LYS A 123 -2.00 10.42 24.04
CA LYS A 123 -0.69 11.08 24.08
C LYS A 123 -0.04 11.18 22.71
N LEU A 124 -0.21 10.15 21.89
CA LEU A 124 0.39 10.11 20.56
C LEU A 124 -0.33 11.07 19.59
N VAL A 125 -1.65 11.23 19.72
CA VAL A 125 -2.43 12.23 18.96
C VAL A 125 -2.00 13.65 19.32
N GLU A 126 -1.87 13.95 20.62
CA GLU A 126 -1.41 15.26 21.07
C GLU A 126 -0.02 15.60 20.51
N ARG A 127 0.91 14.66 20.59
CA ARG A 127 2.25 14.82 19.99
C ARG A 127 2.18 14.96 18.48
N ALA A 128 1.40 14.14 17.79
CA ALA A 128 1.26 14.18 16.34
C ALA A 128 0.77 15.54 15.83
N LEU A 129 -0.15 16.17 16.56
CA LEU A 129 -0.67 17.50 16.24
C LEU A 129 0.35 18.61 16.56
N ASN A 130 0.96 18.58 17.75
CA ASN A 130 1.83 19.66 18.21
C ASN A 130 3.21 19.63 17.52
N GLU A 131 3.79 18.45 17.35
CA GLU A 131 5.10 18.24 16.72
C GLU A 131 5.01 18.03 15.21
N LYS A 132 3.79 18.00 14.61
CA LYS A 132 3.52 17.74 13.18
C LYS A 132 4.17 16.45 12.69
N LEU A 133 4.13 15.38 13.50
CA LEU A 133 4.76 14.11 13.19
C LEU A 133 4.20 13.53 11.87
N ASN A 134 5.08 12.99 11.05
CA ASN A 134 4.68 12.27 9.86
C ASN A 134 4.31 10.80 10.17
N ARG A 135 3.79 10.07 9.18
CA ARG A 135 3.37 8.67 9.32
C ARG A 135 4.47 7.75 9.85
N LYS A 136 5.72 7.99 9.45
CA LYS A 136 6.89 7.19 9.86
C LYS A 136 7.24 7.44 11.31
N ASP A 137 7.31 8.72 11.70
CA ASP A 137 7.67 9.13 13.06
C ASP A 137 6.64 8.62 14.09
N ILE A 138 5.33 8.70 13.75
CA ILE A 138 4.27 8.12 14.57
C ILE A 138 4.50 6.63 14.78
N LYS A 139 4.72 5.86 13.71
CA LYS A 139 4.96 4.42 13.83
C LYS A 139 6.20 4.06 14.64
N GLN A 140 7.26 4.87 14.55
CA GLN A 140 8.47 4.68 15.35
C GLN A 140 8.28 5.02 16.82
N SER A 141 7.33 5.91 17.14
CA SER A 141 7.00 6.31 18.51
C SER A 141 6.11 5.31 19.23
N ILE A 142 5.46 4.40 18.54
CA ILE A 142 4.54 3.41 19.14
C ILE A 142 5.34 2.39 19.96
N GLN A 143 4.96 2.25 21.23
CA GLN A 143 5.53 1.26 22.15
C GLN A 143 4.68 -0.03 22.18
N ASN A 144 3.37 0.11 22.21
CA ASN A 144 2.44 -1.00 22.28
C ASN A 144 1.64 -1.09 20.98
N TRP A 145 2.03 -2.04 20.12
CA TRP A 145 1.44 -2.21 18.80
C TRP A 145 0.09 -2.93 18.85
N ARG A 146 -0.92 -2.29 18.26
CA ARG A 146 -2.19 -2.93 17.91
C ARG A 146 -2.03 -3.56 16.52
N PRO A 147 -2.15 -4.90 16.39
CA PRO A 147 -1.96 -5.55 15.10
C PRO A 147 -3.12 -5.25 14.14
N ASP A 148 -2.77 -5.06 12.86
CA ASP A 148 -3.72 -4.90 11.77
C ASP A 148 -3.42 -5.96 10.71
N TYR A 149 -4.16 -7.07 10.75
CA TYR A 149 -3.98 -8.24 9.87
C TYR A 149 -4.91 -8.23 8.64
N TRP A 150 -5.86 -7.29 8.56
CA TRP A 150 -6.89 -7.23 7.51
C TRP A 150 -6.49 -6.37 6.30
N ARG A 151 -5.21 -6.19 6.08
CA ARG A 151 -4.70 -5.41 4.95
C ARG A 151 -4.45 -6.27 3.71
N VAL A 152 -4.66 -5.65 2.54
CA VAL A 152 -4.30 -6.21 1.23
C VAL A 152 -2.79 -6.16 1.00
#